data_26b476c6c057d21ed63b0b630b529722
#
_entry.id   26b476c6c057d21ed63b0b630b529722
#
_cell.length_a   1.000
_cell.length_b   1.000
_cell.length_c   1.000
_cell.angle_alpha   90.00
_cell.angle_beta   90.00
_cell.angle_gamma   90.00
#
_symmetry.space_group_name_H-M   'P 1'
#
loop_
_entity.id
_entity.type
_entity.pdbx_description
1 polymer ?
#
loop_
_entity_poly.entity_id
_entity_poly.type
_entity_poly.pdbx_seq_one_letter_code
_entity_poly.pdbx_strand_id
1 'polypeptide(L)'
;MAKKQFYDLREYITYLEKIGDVKHIKAEVDPILELSEIADRVVKEGGPALIFENVRGASFPLAINLFGTEERVEIALGRKPRDVGEELVDLFQKLNPPSLKSFFSILPKAYDLLSMRTKKVKWGFSQEIEELPDLNKLPIIKCWPLDGGRFITLGLVLTQDPVSNRRNLGIYRMQIYDEKTTGMHWHPHKGGAAHFHEAKKLGKDLEVAVVLGGDPKMIFSAIAPLPEGMDELAFASYLRGKPIPMVPGKSISLSVPANAEFVIEGVVPQNVLREEGPFGDHFGHYSMEADFPIYNLSRITHRINPIFPATIVGKPPMEDVFLGMAAEDMFSPLIRIIHPEVKDMWAYPETGFHNLLVVSVDERYPKNGIKAMLGLWGTGQLLLTKVMIMVSSDVNPRDWDQVLNEIGENFDPNEDFLMIPWAPLDTLDFTSGKFNVGSKMGINAVRKPNSGKKKKPVPTKLPDPRAKHKEILDWRLLKGGILAIKVDKKPKEIIKKLFKTKGYENVRIIAIVSPDIDIHNDTELIWGIFTRFDPYLDVIFEHTELKGSAVVYGGCMGIDATIKSWYPKVIEMSEDIKETVTERWKEYWQT
;
A
#
# COMPACT_ATOMS: atom_id res chain seq x y z
N MET A 1 -10.80 7.67 25.40
CA MET A 1 -9.41 7.88 25.90
C MET A 1 -9.03 9.33 25.66
N ALA A 2 -8.27 9.99 26.57
CA ALA A 2 -7.75 11.34 26.29
C ALA A 2 -6.87 11.27 25.03
N LYS A 3 -7.02 12.25 24.11
CA LYS A 3 -6.21 12.34 22.88
C LYS A 3 -4.73 12.36 23.26
N LYS A 4 -4.04 11.23 23.11
CA LYS A 4 -2.60 11.16 23.33
C LYS A 4 -1.89 11.81 22.16
N GLN A 5 -0.96 12.71 22.43
CA GLN A 5 -0.18 13.39 21.41
C GLN A 5 1.29 13.09 21.67
N PHE A 6 1.97 12.57 20.67
CA PHE A 6 3.40 12.40 20.65
C PHE A 6 4.01 13.52 19.79
N TYR A 7 5.15 14.01 20.20
CA TYR A 7 5.85 15.09 19.49
C TYR A 7 7.08 14.61 18.74
N ASP A 8 7.50 13.37 19.01
CA ASP A 8 8.58 12.69 18.30
C ASP A 8 8.45 11.16 18.45
N LEU A 9 9.32 10.44 17.76
CA LEU A 9 9.34 8.98 17.76
C LEU A 9 9.66 8.39 19.15
N ARG A 10 10.50 9.04 19.94
CA ARG A 10 10.89 8.55 21.29
C ARG A 10 9.72 8.56 22.26
N GLU A 11 8.94 9.63 22.27
CA GLU A 11 7.74 9.68 23.11
C GLU A 11 6.76 8.57 22.74
N TYR A 12 6.65 8.27 21.44
CA TYR A 12 5.81 7.16 20.96
C TYR A 12 6.36 5.80 21.41
N ILE A 13 7.65 5.52 21.18
CA ILE A 13 8.31 4.28 21.63
C ILE A 13 8.21 4.13 23.14
N THR A 14 8.54 5.16 23.92
CA THR A 14 8.43 5.14 25.39
C THR A 14 7.00 4.82 25.86
N TYR A 15 6.01 5.27 25.11
CA TYR A 15 4.63 4.90 25.43
C TYR A 15 4.35 3.43 25.14
N LEU A 16 4.79 2.90 24.00
CA LEU A 16 4.66 1.48 23.67
C LEU A 16 5.39 0.60 24.71
N GLU A 17 6.59 1.00 25.15
CA GLU A 17 7.32 0.34 26.24
C GLU A 17 6.50 0.30 27.53
N LYS A 18 5.88 1.42 27.89
CA LYS A 18 5.05 1.53 29.10
C LYS A 18 3.85 0.59 29.10
N ILE A 19 3.29 0.29 27.94
CA ILE A 19 2.17 -0.65 27.81
C ILE A 19 2.62 -2.08 27.53
N GLY A 20 3.93 -2.33 27.44
CA GLY A 20 4.51 -3.67 27.20
C GLY A 20 4.48 -4.12 25.74
N ASP A 21 4.30 -3.20 24.78
CA ASP A 21 4.22 -3.48 23.35
C ASP A 21 5.53 -3.17 22.59
N VAL A 22 6.66 -3.28 23.29
CA VAL A 22 8.01 -3.21 22.71
C VAL A 22 8.85 -4.35 23.25
N LYS A 23 9.61 -4.98 22.38
CA LYS A 23 10.66 -5.94 22.73
C LYS A 23 12.02 -5.39 22.36
N HIS A 24 12.91 -5.29 23.35
CA HIS A 24 14.33 -5.01 23.14
C HIS A 24 15.09 -6.30 22.87
N ILE A 25 15.80 -6.35 21.75
CA ILE A 25 16.68 -7.45 21.35
C ILE A 25 18.12 -6.99 21.54
N LYS A 26 18.77 -7.57 22.57
CA LYS A 26 20.16 -7.23 22.98
C LYS A 26 21.20 -8.07 22.26
N ALA A 27 20.79 -9.23 21.76
CA ALA A 27 21.66 -10.09 20.95
C ALA A 27 22.17 -9.33 19.72
N GLU A 28 23.40 -9.59 19.31
CA GLU A 28 23.89 -9.07 18.03
C GLU A 28 23.13 -9.72 16.89
N VAL A 29 22.57 -8.89 15.98
CA VAL A 29 21.79 -9.34 14.82
C VAL A 29 22.37 -8.77 13.53
N ASP A 30 22.46 -9.60 12.50
CA ASP A 30 22.91 -9.18 11.18
C ASP A 30 21.80 -8.37 10.47
N PRO A 31 22.08 -7.14 10.00
CA PRO A 31 21.13 -6.36 9.18
C PRO A 31 20.88 -6.98 7.80
N ILE A 32 21.69 -7.96 7.40
CA ILE A 32 21.52 -8.68 6.15
C ILE A 32 20.68 -9.93 6.40
N LEU A 33 19.39 -9.86 6.06
CA LEU A 33 18.38 -10.93 6.09
C LEU A 33 17.93 -11.38 7.49
N GLU A 34 18.84 -11.59 8.48
CA GLU A 34 18.49 -12.13 9.79
C GLU A 34 17.49 -11.23 10.52
N LEU A 35 17.78 -9.92 10.58
CA LEU A 35 16.88 -8.93 11.19
C LEU A 35 15.49 -8.96 10.53
N SER A 36 15.45 -9.07 9.21
CA SER A 36 14.20 -9.09 8.44
C SER A 36 13.40 -10.36 8.69
N GLU A 37 14.04 -11.51 8.80
CA GLU A 37 13.34 -12.77 9.13
C GLU A 37 12.73 -12.73 10.54
N ILE A 38 13.44 -12.16 11.52
CA ILE A 38 12.89 -11.95 12.87
C ILE A 38 11.65 -11.04 12.81
N ALA A 39 11.76 -9.92 12.10
CA ALA A 39 10.67 -8.96 11.97
C ALA A 39 9.47 -9.54 11.21
N ASP A 40 9.69 -10.29 10.13
CA ASP A 40 8.63 -10.96 9.35
C ASP A 40 7.81 -11.92 10.22
N ARG A 41 8.47 -12.77 11.00
CA ARG A 41 7.76 -13.68 11.93
C ARG A 41 6.93 -12.91 12.95
N VAL A 42 7.52 -11.89 13.57
CA VAL A 42 6.86 -11.11 14.61
C VAL A 42 5.67 -10.33 14.07
N VAL A 43 5.79 -9.72 12.89
CA VAL A 43 4.68 -9.00 12.25
C VAL A 43 3.52 -9.94 11.94
N LYS A 44 3.81 -11.11 11.34
CA LYS A 44 2.79 -12.11 10.98
C LYS A 44 2.06 -12.72 12.17
N GLU A 45 2.71 -12.74 13.33
CA GLU A 45 2.11 -13.18 14.60
C GLU A 45 1.37 -12.05 15.34
N GLY A 46 1.36 -10.81 14.79
CA GLY A 46 0.79 -9.64 15.47
C GLY A 46 1.59 -9.24 16.73
N GLY A 47 2.88 -9.55 16.74
CA GLY A 47 3.77 -9.34 17.89
C GLY A 47 4.17 -7.87 18.09
N PRO A 48 5.00 -7.58 19.13
CA PRO A 48 5.35 -6.23 19.54
C PRO A 48 6.24 -5.49 18.52
N ALA A 49 6.37 -4.18 18.69
CA ALA A 49 7.44 -3.41 18.07
C ALA A 49 8.80 -3.93 18.56
N LEU A 50 9.81 -3.93 17.70
CA LEU A 50 11.14 -4.44 18.01
C LEU A 50 12.17 -3.32 18.01
N ILE A 51 13.06 -3.33 19.01
CA ILE A 51 14.25 -2.48 19.05
C ILE A 51 15.47 -3.38 19.11
N PHE A 52 16.24 -3.42 18.03
CA PHE A 52 17.53 -4.09 17.96
C PHE A 52 18.60 -3.15 18.50
N GLU A 53 19.11 -3.44 19.70
CA GLU A 53 20.10 -2.61 20.37
C GLU A 53 21.50 -2.79 19.78
N ASN A 54 21.80 -3.96 19.25
CA ASN A 54 23.11 -4.33 18.72
C ASN A 54 23.01 -4.88 17.29
N VAL A 55 23.07 -3.97 16.32
CA VAL A 55 23.04 -4.33 14.90
C VAL A 55 24.47 -4.43 14.39
N ARG A 56 24.85 -5.59 13.85
CA ARG A 56 26.21 -5.88 13.40
C ARG A 56 26.72 -4.83 12.40
N GLY A 57 27.87 -4.24 12.70
CA GLY A 57 28.52 -3.26 11.83
C GLY A 57 27.91 -1.87 11.82
N ALA A 58 26.85 -1.62 12.61
CA ALA A 58 26.22 -0.32 12.74
C ALA A 58 26.55 0.35 14.10
N SER A 59 26.41 1.66 14.14
CA SER A 59 26.68 2.46 15.36
C SER A 59 25.42 2.79 16.17
N PHE A 60 24.23 2.46 15.64
CA PHE A 60 22.97 2.90 16.22
C PHE A 60 21.96 1.75 16.31
N PRO A 61 21.04 1.77 17.29
CA PRO A 61 19.93 0.83 17.35
C PRO A 61 18.93 1.04 16.22
N LEU A 62 18.19 -0.04 15.87
CA LEU A 62 17.13 -0.03 14.87
C LEU A 62 15.78 -0.36 15.49
N ALA A 63 14.76 0.42 15.16
CA ALA A 63 13.36 0.15 15.53
C ALA A 63 12.55 -0.26 14.30
N ILE A 64 11.73 -1.32 14.44
CA ILE A 64 10.91 -1.86 13.35
C ILE A 64 9.58 -2.38 13.89
N ASN A 65 8.61 -2.59 13.02
CA ASN A 65 7.24 -2.99 13.38
C ASN A 65 6.56 -2.00 14.33
N LEU A 66 6.84 -0.72 14.13
CA LEU A 66 6.32 0.36 14.97
C LEU A 66 4.81 0.60 14.78
N PHE A 67 4.27 0.23 13.62
CA PHE A 67 2.87 0.45 13.22
C PHE A 67 2.16 -0.85 12.82
N GLY A 68 2.70 -2.01 13.12
CA GLY A 68 2.25 -3.32 12.64
C GLY A 68 1.03 -3.89 13.38
N THR A 69 0.17 -3.05 13.97
CA THR A 69 -1.18 -3.40 14.45
C THR A 69 -2.10 -2.18 14.34
N GLU A 70 -3.42 -2.44 14.23
CA GLU A 70 -4.41 -1.35 14.27
C GLU A 70 -4.33 -0.53 15.56
N GLU A 71 -4.08 -1.17 16.70
CA GLU A 71 -3.95 -0.50 17.99
C GLU A 71 -2.76 0.46 18.01
N ARG A 72 -1.59 0.06 17.50
CA ARG A 72 -0.41 0.92 17.39
C ARG A 72 -0.65 2.10 16.46
N VAL A 73 -1.37 1.90 15.36
CA VAL A 73 -1.80 2.97 14.45
C VAL A 73 -2.72 3.96 15.17
N GLU A 74 -3.74 3.49 15.87
CA GLU A 74 -4.65 4.34 16.65
C GLU A 74 -3.90 5.12 17.75
N ILE A 75 -2.96 4.48 18.44
CA ILE A 75 -2.10 5.12 19.44
C ILE A 75 -1.26 6.22 18.79
N ALA A 76 -0.58 5.93 17.67
CA ALA A 76 0.28 6.88 16.97
C ALA A 76 -0.50 8.11 16.47
N LEU A 77 -1.70 7.91 15.93
CA LEU A 77 -2.59 8.99 15.52
C LEU A 77 -3.25 9.72 16.71
N GLY A 78 -3.38 9.03 17.87
CA GLY A 78 -4.11 9.49 19.04
C GLY A 78 -5.64 9.44 18.89
N ARG A 79 -6.14 8.79 17.84
CA ARG A 79 -7.57 8.58 17.52
C ARG A 79 -7.73 7.55 16.41
N LYS A 80 -8.95 7.08 16.18
CA LYS A 80 -9.23 6.19 15.05
C LYS A 80 -9.01 6.90 13.71
N PRO A 81 -8.40 6.25 12.71
CA PRO A 81 -8.21 6.84 11.39
C PRO A 81 -9.52 7.34 10.76
N ARG A 82 -10.60 6.58 10.87
CA ARG A 82 -11.92 6.94 10.32
C ARG A 82 -12.50 8.22 10.91
N ASP A 83 -12.26 8.49 12.21
CA ASP A 83 -12.70 9.73 12.86
C ASP A 83 -12.05 10.97 12.24
N VAL A 84 -10.80 10.83 11.75
CA VAL A 84 -10.13 11.90 10.99
C VAL A 84 -10.88 12.20 9.70
N GLY A 85 -11.22 11.15 8.94
CA GLY A 85 -11.94 11.30 7.67
C GLY A 85 -13.33 11.92 7.85
N GLU A 86 -14.11 11.44 8.81
CA GLU A 86 -15.43 11.99 9.09
C GLU A 86 -15.35 13.47 9.56
N GLU A 87 -14.31 13.82 10.31
CA GLU A 87 -14.07 15.22 10.70
C GLU A 87 -13.74 16.12 9.51
N LEU A 88 -12.96 15.62 8.56
CA LEU A 88 -12.65 16.34 7.32
C LEU A 88 -13.89 16.53 6.44
N VAL A 89 -14.76 15.51 6.34
CA VAL A 89 -16.05 15.60 5.64
C VAL A 89 -16.95 16.64 6.28
N ASP A 90 -17.10 16.60 7.61
CA ASP A 90 -17.89 17.58 8.38
C ASP A 90 -17.39 19.02 8.17
N LEU A 91 -16.08 19.19 8.18
CA LEU A 91 -15.44 20.49 7.90
C LEU A 91 -15.76 20.97 6.49
N PHE A 92 -15.63 20.10 5.48
CA PHE A 92 -15.93 20.44 4.08
C PHE A 92 -17.42 20.81 3.90
N GLN A 93 -18.33 20.05 4.47
CA GLN A 93 -19.78 20.29 4.39
C GLN A 93 -20.18 21.62 5.06
N LYS A 94 -19.55 21.97 6.18
CA LYS A 94 -19.80 23.27 6.86
C LYS A 94 -19.26 24.47 6.08
N LEU A 95 -18.25 24.26 5.27
CA LEU A 95 -17.68 25.32 4.39
C LEU A 95 -18.49 25.52 3.10
N ASN A 96 -19.36 24.59 2.72
CA ASN A 96 -20.10 24.61 1.47
C ASN A 96 -21.63 24.44 1.66
N PRO A 97 -22.50 25.46 1.38
CA PRO A 97 -22.13 26.83 0.98
C PRO A 97 -21.62 27.69 2.14
N PRO A 98 -20.69 28.61 1.89
CA PRO A 98 -20.19 29.50 2.93
C PRO A 98 -21.31 30.41 3.44
N SER A 99 -21.54 30.44 4.74
CA SER A 99 -22.51 31.32 5.41
C SER A 99 -21.93 31.86 6.72
N LEU A 100 -22.45 32.99 7.21
CA LEU A 100 -22.05 33.52 8.51
C LEU A 100 -22.30 32.50 9.64
N LYS A 101 -23.39 31.74 9.56
CA LYS A 101 -23.72 30.68 10.53
C LYS A 101 -22.71 29.53 10.46
N SER A 102 -22.29 29.10 9.25
CA SER A 102 -21.26 28.09 9.06
C SER A 102 -19.90 28.59 9.53
N PHE A 103 -19.56 29.86 9.31
CA PHE A 103 -18.33 30.47 9.81
C PHE A 103 -18.26 30.41 11.35
N PHE A 104 -19.33 30.82 12.05
CA PHE A 104 -19.38 30.71 13.51
C PHE A 104 -19.34 29.27 14.03
N SER A 105 -19.88 28.30 13.29
CA SER A 105 -19.83 26.88 13.66
C SER A 105 -18.44 26.26 13.52
N ILE A 106 -17.56 26.86 12.73
CA ILE A 106 -16.18 26.43 12.50
C ILE A 106 -15.19 27.12 13.46
N LEU A 107 -15.60 28.23 14.10
CA LEU A 107 -14.75 28.97 15.04
C LEU A 107 -14.03 28.09 16.10
N PRO A 108 -14.65 27.08 16.71
CA PRO A 108 -13.97 26.17 17.62
C PRO A 108 -12.88 25.34 16.94
N LYS A 109 -13.04 25.02 15.64
CA LYS A 109 -12.09 24.29 14.80
C LYS A 109 -11.10 25.23 14.06
N ALA A 110 -11.29 26.54 14.13
CA ALA A 110 -10.39 27.50 13.50
C ALA A 110 -8.95 27.39 14.01
N TYR A 111 -8.77 27.00 15.27
CA TYR A 111 -7.46 26.73 15.84
C TYR A 111 -6.77 25.53 15.16
N ASP A 112 -7.52 24.45 14.88
CA ASP A 112 -7.00 23.26 14.21
C ASP A 112 -6.62 23.59 12.76
N LEU A 113 -7.41 24.41 12.05
CA LEU A 113 -7.08 24.91 10.73
C LEU A 113 -5.85 25.84 10.75
N LEU A 114 -5.72 26.69 11.78
CA LEU A 114 -4.53 27.53 11.98
C LEU A 114 -3.28 26.70 12.30
N SER A 115 -3.44 25.47 12.80
CA SER A 115 -2.34 24.53 13.02
C SER A 115 -1.81 23.92 11.72
N MET A 116 -2.57 23.97 10.60
CA MET A 116 -2.15 23.48 9.27
C MET A 116 -0.99 24.30 8.69
N ARG A 117 0.08 24.43 9.45
CA ARG A 117 1.30 25.13 9.06
C ARG A 117 2.50 24.57 9.81
N THR A 118 3.68 24.78 9.29
CA THR A 118 4.92 24.50 10.02
C THR A 118 5.37 25.74 10.77
N LYS A 119 6.21 25.57 11.80
CA LYS A 119 6.78 26.66 12.59
C LYS A 119 8.31 26.63 12.52
N LYS A 120 8.91 27.69 11.99
CA LYS A 120 10.37 27.85 12.01
C LYS A 120 10.85 28.02 13.47
N VAL A 121 11.86 27.25 13.86
CA VAL A 121 12.55 27.33 15.16
C VAL A 121 14.05 27.48 14.92
N LYS A 122 14.77 27.96 15.93
CA LYS A 122 16.23 28.22 15.82
C LYS A 122 17.08 26.98 16.06
N TRP A 123 16.53 25.98 16.76
CA TRP A 123 17.22 24.78 17.19
C TRP A 123 16.27 23.59 17.19
N GLY A 124 16.80 22.39 16.95
CA GLY A 124 16.08 21.13 16.98
C GLY A 124 16.96 19.95 17.34
N PHE A 125 16.37 18.95 17.96
CA PHE A 125 17.05 17.70 18.32
C PHE A 125 17.68 17.01 17.12
N SER A 126 17.07 17.10 15.94
CA SER A 126 17.59 16.52 14.69
C SER A 126 18.96 17.06 14.26
N GLN A 127 19.47 18.11 14.93
CA GLN A 127 20.75 18.74 14.61
C GLN A 127 21.70 18.84 15.82
N GLU A 128 21.53 17.96 16.83
CA GLU A 128 22.45 17.91 17.99
C GLU A 128 23.84 17.45 17.58
N ILE A 129 23.92 16.53 16.66
CA ILE A 129 25.17 16.01 16.08
C ILE A 129 25.14 16.26 14.57
N GLU A 130 26.26 16.67 14.01
CA GLU A 130 26.45 16.90 12.58
C GLU A 130 27.68 16.11 12.12
N GLU A 131 27.51 15.25 11.10
CA GLU A 131 28.56 14.39 10.57
C GLU A 131 28.67 14.50 9.04
N LEU A 132 29.84 14.15 8.52
CA LEU A 132 30.00 13.86 7.10
C LEU A 132 29.25 12.57 6.76
N PRO A 133 28.73 12.44 5.53
CA PRO A 133 27.98 11.25 5.15
C PRO A 133 28.81 9.97 5.24
N ASP A 134 28.29 9.00 5.99
CA ASP A 134 28.76 7.62 6.00
C ASP A 134 27.57 6.68 6.30
N LEU A 135 26.95 6.18 5.26
CA LEU A 135 25.82 5.27 5.34
C LEU A 135 26.17 3.90 5.96
N ASN A 136 27.47 3.57 6.06
CA ASN A 136 27.89 2.31 6.67
C ASN A 136 27.73 2.30 8.18
N LYS A 137 27.67 3.47 8.83
CA LYS A 137 27.39 3.59 10.26
C LYS A 137 25.93 3.33 10.62
N LEU A 138 25.02 3.47 9.65
CA LEU A 138 23.59 3.32 9.87
C LEU A 138 23.16 1.84 9.76
N PRO A 139 22.21 1.38 10.58
CA PRO A 139 21.70 0.00 10.54
C PRO A 139 20.74 -0.23 9.38
N ILE A 140 21.24 0.02 8.17
CA ILE A 140 20.44 -0.12 6.94
C ILE A 140 20.37 -1.58 6.54
N ILE A 141 19.17 -2.08 6.30
CA ILE A 141 18.87 -3.51 6.13
C ILE A 141 18.87 -3.95 4.66
N LYS A 142 19.26 -5.20 4.42
CA LYS A 142 18.89 -5.96 3.23
C LYS A 142 17.74 -6.88 3.61
N CYS A 143 16.53 -6.64 3.06
CA CYS A 143 15.33 -7.30 3.53
C CYS A 143 15.20 -8.74 3.04
N TRP A 144 15.48 -8.99 1.75
CA TRP A 144 15.22 -10.26 1.12
C TRP A 144 16.42 -10.77 0.31
N PRO A 145 16.55 -12.10 0.09
CA PRO A 145 17.74 -12.71 -0.51
C PRO A 145 18.15 -12.11 -1.86
N LEU A 146 17.16 -11.77 -2.72
CA LEU A 146 17.43 -11.25 -4.05
C LEU A 146 17.43 -9.73 -4.15
N ASP A 147 17.24 -9.00 -3.03
CA ASP A 147 17.38 -7.55 -3.05
C ASP A 147 18.73 -7.13 -3.63
N GLY A 148 18.76 -6.09 -4.46
CA GLY A 148 19.96 -5.57 -5.09
C GLY A 148 21.01 -5.00 -4.12
N GLY A 149 20.67 -4.90 -2.83
CA GLY A 149 21.53 -4.40 -1.77
C GLY A 149 20.77 -4.07 -0.50
N ARG A 150 21.36 -3.20 0.33
CA ARG A 150 20.70 -2.62 1.50
C ARG A 150 19.81 -1.43 1.08
N PHE A 151 18.68 -1.25 1.76
CA PHE A 151 17.73 -0.17 1.46
C PHE A 151 17.35 0.61 2.72
N ILE A 152 17.25 1.94 2.61
CA ILE A 152 16.47 2.75 3.55
C ILE A 152 15.00 2.53 3.20
N THR A 153 14.22 1.99 4.11
CA THR A 153 12.86 1.52 3.85
C THR A 153 11.76 2.41 4.42
N LEU A 154 12.06 3.25 5.43
CA LEU A 154 11.10 4.16 6.07
C LEU A 154 11.58 5.62 6.04
N GLY A 155 12.23 6.01 4.96
CA GLY A 155 12.70 7.39 4.74
C GLY A 155 11.57 8.31 4.28
N LEU A 156 11.34 9.40 5.02
CA LEU A 156 10.44 10.47 4.61
C LEU A 156 11.23 11.46 3.76
N VAL A 157 11.01 11.44 2.46
CA VAL A 157 11.74 12.27 1.49
C VAL A 157 11.01 13.61 1.34
N LEU A 158 11.68 14.66 1.78
CA LEU A 158 11.23 16.05 1.70
C LEU A 158 11.87 16.73 0.50
N THR A 159 11.03 17.26 -0.40
CA THR A 159 11.43 18.05 -1.55
C THR A 159 10.67 19.37 -1.60
N GLN A 160 11.15 20.32 -2.40
CA GLN A 160 10.46 21.57 -2.67
C GLN A 160 10.49 21.87 -4.17
N ASP A 161 9.34 22.23 -4.72
CA ASP A 161 9.20 22.66 -6.10
C ASP A 161 10.03 23.93 -6.33
N PRO A 162 10.97 23.94 -7.27
CA PRO A 162 11.85 25.09 -7.50
C PRO A 162 11.14 26.32 -8.11
N VAL A 163 9.89 26.16 -8.57
CA VAL A 163 9.08 27.24 -9.17
C VAL A 163 8.06 27.77 -8.17
N SER A 164 7.22 26.88 -7.65
CA SER A 164 6.11 27.27 -6.77
C SER A 164 6.48 27.33 -5.29
N ASN A 165 7.65 26.82 -4.90
CA ASN A 165 8.09 26.63 -3.51
C ASN A 165 7.18 25.71 -2.68
N ARG A 166 6.30 24.93 -3.31
CA ARG A 166 5.48 23.92 -2.62
C ARG A 166 6.35 22.77 -2.17
N ARG A 167 6.09 22.27 -0.97
CA ARG A 167 6.78 21.11 -0.43
C ARG A 167 6.03 19.84 -0.75
N ASN A 168 6.75 18.73 -0.78
CA ASN A 168 6.22 17.37 -0.79
C ASN A 168 6.97 16.54 0.22
N LEU A 169 6.26 15.72 0.97
CA LEU A 169 6.80 14.72 1.87
C LEU A 169 6.21 13.37 1.48
N GLY A 170 7.05 12.42 1.06
CA GLY A 170 6.60 11.08 0.69
C GLY A 170 7.54 10.00 1.21
N ILE A 171 7.06 8.76 1.34
CA ILE A 171 7.89 7.61 1.64
C ILE A 171 8.41 7.03 0.32
N TYR A 172 9.73 6.91 0.22
CA TYR A 172 10.40 6.31 -0.94
C TYR A 172 11.55 5.43 -0.46
N ARG A 173 11.70 4.26 -1.08
CA ARG A 173 12.84 3.39 -0.82
C ARG A 173 14.11 3.94 -1.47
N MET A 174 15.24 3.68 -0.86
CA MET A 174 16.55 4.14 -1.39
C MET A 174 17.57 3.02 -1.26
N GLN A 175 18.02 2.48 -2.39
CA GLN A 175 19.12 1.50 -2.44
C GLN A 175 20.43 2.17 -2.11
N ILE A 176 21.24 1.56 -1.24
CA ILE A 176 22.57 2.04 -0.91
C ILE A 176 23.55 1.54 -1.99
N TYR A 177 24.29 2.47 -2.57
CA TYR A 177 25.34 2.15 -3.54
C TYR A 177 26.74 2.20 -2.93
N ASP A 178 27.00 3.18 -2.09
CA ASP A 178 28.23 3.38 -1.35
C ASP A 178 27.98 4.24 -0.08
N GLU A 179 29.05 4.71 0.58
CA GLU A 179 28.92 5.49 1.82
C GLU A 179 28.21 6.83 1.68
N LYS A 180 28.06 7.37 0.45
CA LYS A 180 27.55 8.73 0.18
C LYS A 180 26.50 8.80 -0.93
N THR A 181 26.14 7.65 -1.52
CA THR A 181 25.25 7.63 -2.67
C THR A 181 24.17 6.58 -2.51
N THR A 182 22.92 6.98 -2.80
CA THR A 182 21.77 6.06 -2.86
C THR A 182 21.02 6.20 -4.18
N GLY A 183 20.18 5.23 -4.51
CA GLY A 183 19.09 5.39 -5.45
C GLY A 183 18.01 6.30 -4.86
N MET A 184 17.16 6.85 -5.72
CA MET A 184 15.97 7.59 -5.34
C MET A 184 14.79 7.07 -6.15
N HIS A 185 14.01 6.17 -5.55
CA HIS A 185 12.92 5.47 -6.24
C HIS A 185 11.66 6.32 -6.30
N TRP A 186 11.63 7.32 -7.19
CA TRP A 186 10.44 8.12 -7.40
C TRP A 186 9.46 7.47 -8.37
N HIS A 187 8.25 7.21 -7.89
CA HIS A 187 7.15 6.84 -8.78
C HIS A 187 6.72 8.04 -9.64
N PRO A 188 6.50 7.85 -10.96
CA PRO A 188 6.19 8.95 -11.89
C PRO A 188 4.99 9.83 -11.49
N HIS A 189 4.03 9.26 -10.75
CA HIS A 189 2.79 9.93 -10.34
C HIS A 189 2.88 10.62 -8.97
N LYS A 190 4.06 10.66 -8.33
CA LYS A 190 4.24 11.24 -6.99
C LYS A 190 4.89 12.63 -7.06
N GLY A 191 4.62 13.45 -6.02
CA GLY A 191 5.10 14.83 -5.95
C GLY A 191 6.62 14.99 -6.04
N GLY A 192 7.41 14.07 -5.46
CA GLY A 192 8.87 14.10 -5.58
C GLY A 192 9.36 14.01 -7.03
N ALA A 193 8.75 13.12 -7.84
CA ALA A 193 9.05 13.02 -9.27
C ALA A 193 8.67 14.29 -10.03
N ALA A 194 7.54 14.92 -9.70
CA ALA A 194 7.11 16.18 -10.31
C ALA A 194 8.10 17.30 -10.02
N HIS A 195 8.55 17.46 -8.75
CA HIS A 195 9.56 18.47 -8.38
C HIS A 195 10.90 18.22 -9.09
N PHE A 196 11.33 16.96 -9.21
CA PHE A 196 12.54 16.62 -9.96
C PHE A 196 12.42 16.97 -11.44
N HIS A 197 11.27 16.72 -12.04
CA HIS A 197 11.00 17.10 -13.43
C HIS A 197 11.05 18.61 -13.65
N GLU A 198 10.48 19.41 -12.73
CA GLU A 198 10.54 20.86 -12.81
C GLU A 198 11.98 21.38 -12.60
N ALA A 199 12.74 20.81 -11.65
CA ALA A 199 14.15 21.14 -11.47
C ALA A 199 14.96 20.87 -12.75
N LYS A 200 14.73 19.71 -13.38
CA LYS A 200 15.36 19.34 -14.64
C LYS A 200 15.07 20.32 -15.79
N LYS A 201 13.82 20.79 -15.91
CA LYS A 201 13.46 21.84 -16.89
C LYS A 201 14.24 23.15 -16.70
N LEU A 202 14.56 23.47 -15.43
CA LEU A 202 15.34 24.66 -15.08
C LEU A 202 16.86 24.45 -15.17
N GLY A 203 17.33 23.24 -15.54
CA GLY A 203 18.74 22.91 -15.55
C GLY A 203 19.40 22.90 -14.17
N LYS A 204 18.64 22.55 -13.10
CA LYS A 204 19.10 22.55 -11.71
C LYS A 204 19.00 21.16 -11.11
N ASP A 205 19.92 20.83 -10.23
CA ASP A 205 19.79 19.68 -9.34
C ASP A 205 18.70 19.93 -8.30
N LEU A 206 18.02 18.90 -7.83
CA LEU A 206 17.00 19.02 -6.81
C LEU A 206 17.59 18.78 -5.42
N GLU A 207 17.48 19.77 -4.52
CA GLU A 207 17.80 19.58 -3.11
C GLU A 207 16.77 18.68 -2.44
N VAL A 208 17.26 17.76 -1.62
CA VAL A 208 16.44 16.74 -0.93
C VAL A 208 16.91 16.59 0.51
N ALA A 209 15.96 16.40 1.42
CA ALA A 209 16.22 15.91 2.76
C ALA A 209 15.49 14.59 2.99
N VAL A 210 16.17 13.58 3.49
CA VAL A 210 15.56 12.33 3.96
C VAL A 210 15.47 12.37 5.46
N VAL A 211 14.25 12.33 5.97
CA VAL A 211 13.92 12.42 7.39
C VAL A 211 13.59 11.03 7.92
N LEU A 212 14.27 10.62 8.96
CA LEU A 212 14.03 9.35 9.63
C LEU A 212 13.56 9.61 11.06
N GLY A 213 12.41 9.05 11.43
CA GLY A 213 11.75 9.35 12.70
C GLY A 213 11.07 10.73 12.70
N GLY A 214 10.81 11.25 13.89
CA GLY A 214 10.05 12.47 14.09
C GLY A 214 8.65 12.17 14.66
N ASP A 215 7.70 13.09 14.49
CA ASP A 215 6.31 12.84 14.91
C ASP A 215 5.71 11.70 14.08
N PRO A 216 5.17 10.62 14.69
CA PRO A 216 4.58 9.50 13.95
C PRO A 216 3.52 9.91 12.92
N LYS A 217 2.83 11.04 13.14
CA LYS A 217 1.81 11.56 12.22
C LYS A 217 2.37 12.03 10.88
N MET A 218 3.69 12.26 10.80
CA MET A 218 4.35 12.56 9.53
C MET A 218 4.32 11.36 8.58
N ILE A 219 4.39 10.13 9.10
CA ILE A 219 4.31 8.90 8.30
C ILE A 219 2.92 8.79 7.66
N PHE A 220 1.85 8.94 8.46
CA PHE A 220 0.48 8.91 7.94
C PHE A 220 0.19 10.04 6.94
N SER A 221 0.84 11.19 7.13
CA SER A 221 0.72 12.31 6.21
C SER A 221 1.46 12.06 4.89
N ALA A 222 2.62 11.40 4.94
CA ALA A 222 3.44 11.10 3.77
C ALA A 222 2.83 10.02 2.84
N ILE A 223 1.98 9.12 3.40
CA ILE A 223 1.23 8.12 2.62
C ILE A 223 -0.16 8.60 2.20
N ALA A 224 -0.62 9.73 2.75
CA ALA A 224 -1.95 10.26 2.51
C ALA A 224 -2.17 10.61 1.03
N PRO A 225 -3.30 10.19 0.41
CA PRO A 225 -3.65 10.57 -0.96
C PRO A 225 -4.22 12.00 -1.01
N LEU A 226 -3.39 12.98 -0.59
CA LEU A 226 -3.78 14.37 -0.56
C LEU A 226 -3.97 14.92 -1.99
N PRO A 227 -4.87 15.90 -2.18
CA PRO A 227 -4.98 16.63 -3.44
C PRO A 227 -3.65 17.29 -3.84
N GLU A 228 -3.40 17.36 -5.13
CA GLU A 228 -2.19 17.99 -5.66
C GLU A 228 -1.99 19.40 -5.10
N GLY A 229 -0.79 19.67 -4.61
CA GLY A 229 -0.41 20.96 -4.03
C GLY A 229 -0.79 21.17 -2.57
N MET A 230 -1.37 20.18 -1.88
CA MET A 230 -1.52 20.20 -0.43
C MET A 230 -0.21 19.73 0.22
N ASP A 231 0.26 20.48 1.23
CA ASP A 231 1.50 20.23 1.95
C ASP A 231 1.30 19.15 3.02
N GLU A 232 1.98 18.01 2.89
CA GLU A 232 1.89 16.88 3.82
C GLU A 232 2.36 17.28 5.24
N LEU A 233 3.34 18.17 5.39
CA LEU A 233 3.75 18.67 6.71
C LEU A 233 2.68 19.56 7.35
N ALA A 234 1.90 20.27 6.54
CA ALA A 234 0.74 21.01 7.02
C ALA A 234 -0.36 20.05 7.49
N PHE A 235 -0.60 18.96 6.75
CA PHE A 235 -1.54 17.93 7.16
C PHE A 235 -1.06 17.18 8.42
N ALA A 236 0.24 16.86 8.53
CA ALA A 236 0.81 16.30 9.77
C ALA A 236 0.61 17.24 10.96
N SER A 237 0.74 18.55 10.75
CA SER A 237 0.48 19.56 11.78
C SER A 237 -0.99 19.58 12.23
N TYR A 238 -1.92 19.38 11.28
CA TYR A 238 -3.35 19.22 11.58
C TYR A 238 -3.61 17.96 12.41
N LEU A 239 -3.09 16.81 11.98
CA LEU A 239 -3.21 15.55 12.75
C LEU A 239 -2.63 15.67 14.16
N ARG A 240 -1.55 16.42 14.30
CA ARG A 240 -0.88 16.71 15.56
C ARG A 240 -1.63 17.70 16.45
N GLY A 241 -2.46 18.58 15.86
CA GLY A 241 -3.10 19.71 16.53
C GLY A 241 -2.15 20.86 16.90
N LYS A 242 -0.90 20.85 16.39
CA LYS A 242 0.12 21.90 16.58
C LYS A 242 1.08 21.93 15.39
N PRO A 243 1.62 23.11 15.04
CA PRO A 243 2.60 23.22 13.95
C PRO A 243 3.83 22.32 14.16
N ILE A 244 4.24 21.60 13.10
CA ILE A 244 5.51 20.87 13.08
C ILE A 244 6.66 21.88 13.15
N PRO A 245 7.59 21.77 14.14
CA PRO A 245 8.76 22.64 14.23
C PRO A 245 9.78 22.27 13.14
N MET A 246 10.30 23.30 12.45
CA MET A 246 11.26 23.17 11.35
C MET A 246 12.51 23.99 11.65
N VAL A 247 13.70 23.41 11.41
CA VAL A 247 15.00 24.11 11.44
C VAL A 247 15.56 24.25 10.03
N PRO A 248 16.38 25.27 9.73
CA PRO A 248 17.10 25.33 8.45
C PRO A 248 17.99 24.11 8.27
N GLY A 249 18.07 23.57 7.04
CA GLY A 249 19.06 22.56 6.70
C GLY A 249 20.50 23.05 6.90
N LYS A 250 21.45 22.14 7.00
CA LYS A 250 22.87 22.45 7.20
C LYS A 250 23.62 22.66 5.89
N SER A 251 23.26 21.87 4.88
CA SER A 251 23.94 21.87 3.59
C SER A 251 23.00 22.13 2.40
N ILE A 252 21.71 22.31 2.67
CA ILE A 252 20.65 22.56 1.68
C ILE A 252 19.81 23.76 2.12
N SER A 253 19.10 24.38 1.19
CA SER A 253 18.24 25.55 1.46
C SER A 253 16.90 25.16 2.14
N LEU A 254 16.53 23.88 2.12
CA LEU A 254 15.30 23.38 2.72
C LEU A 254 15.31 23.52 4.24
N SER A 255 14.13 23.75 4.82
CA SER A 255 13.95 23.55 6.27
C SER A 255 13.49 22.12 6.54
N VAL A 256 14.04 21.51 7.59
CA VAL A 256 13.83 20.11 7.96
C VAL A 256 13.14 19.99 9.33
N PRO A 257 12.41 18.90 9.63
CA PRO A 257 11.78 18.70 10.92
C PRO A 257 12.79 18.71 12.09
N ALA A 258 12.50 19.53 13.09
CA ALA A 258 13.39 19.76 14.24
C ALA A 258 13.50 18.57 15.20
N ASN A 259 12.54 17.63 15.17
CA ASN A 259 12.41 16.52 16.13
C ASN A 259 12.68 15.15 15.49
N ALA A 260 13.27 15.08 14.30
CA ALA A 260 13.65 13.82 13.67
C ALA A 260 14.78 13.12 14.44
N GLU A 261 14.89 11.81 14.28
CA GLU A 261 16.02 11.03 14.77
C GLU A 261 17.26 11.28 13.92
N PHE A 262 17.08 11.21 12.57
CA PHE A 262 18.11 11.55 11.58
C PHE A 262 17.53 12.44 10.48
N VAL A 263 18.40 13.27 9.92
CA VAL A 263 18.17 14.00 8.67
C VAL A 263 19.39 13.79 7.78
N ILE A 264 19.16 13.27 6.58
CA ILE A 264 20.18 13.07 5.55
C ILE A 264 19.93 14.12 4.47
N GLU A 265 20.87 15.01 4.26
CA GLU A 265 20.79 16.12 3.31
C GLU A 265 21.63 15.87 2.07
N GLY A 266 21.18 16.32 0.93
CA GLY A 266 21.91 16.18 -0.32
C GLY A 266 21.14 16.67 -1.54
N VAL A 267 21.60 16.21 -2.71
CA VAL A 267 21.04 16.60 -4.01
C VAL A 267 20.82 15.42 -4.92
N VAL A 268 19.79 15.51 -5.75
CA VAL A 268 19.55 14.59 -6.87
C VAL A 268 19.95 15.29 -8.16
N PRO A 269 21.06 14.88 -8.82
CA PRO A 269 21.53 15.49 -10.05
C PRO A 269 20.58 15.14 -11.21
N GLN A 270 20.37 16.09 -12.11
CA GLN A 270 19.30 16.04 -13.11
C GLN A 270 19.44 14.96 -14.20
N ASN A 271 20.61 14.45 -14.48
CA ASN A 271 20.81 13.52 -15.61
C ASN A 271 21.67 12.29 -15.23
N VAL A 272 21.74 11.98 -13.95
CA VAL A 272 22.50 10.82 -13.46
C VAL A 272 21.54 9.77 -12.98
N LEU A 273 21.49 8.66 -13.71
CA LEU A 273 20.68 7.49 -13.38
C LEU A 273 21.60 6.33 -13.03
N ARG A 274 21.12 5.42 -12.21
CA ARG A 274 21.76 4.16 -11.91
C ARG A 274 20.70 3.08 -11.73
N GLU A 275 21.03 1.86 -12.14
CA GLU A 275 20.18 0.70 -11.95
C GLU A 275 19.90 0.48 -10.46
N GLU A 276 18.62 0.33 -10.12
CA GLU A 276 18.09 0.02 -8.79
C GLU A 276 17.30 -1.28 -8.85
N GLY A 277 17.41 -2.04 -7.81
CA GLY A 277 16.65 -3.27 -7.61
C GLY A 277 17.50 -4.52 -7.84
N PRO A 278 16.86 -5.70 -7.87
CA PRO A 278 15.45 -5.87 -7.49
C PRO A 278 15.22 -5.51 -6.00
N PHE A 279 13.97 -5.30 -5.62
CA PHE A 279 13.56 -5.08 -4.23
C PHE A 279 12.31 -5.89 -3.94
N GLY A 280 12.31 -6.62 -2.83
CA GLY A 280 11.14 -7.34 -2.37
C GLY A 280 10.08 -6.37 -1.87
N ASP A 281 8.97 -6.23 -2.60
CA ASP A 281 7.97 -5.19 -2.37
C ASP A 281 6.63 -5.75 -1.86
N HIS A 282 5.72 -4.87 -1.47
CA HIS A 282 4.44 -5.19 -0.81
C HIS A 282 3.44 -6.01 -1.67
N PHE A 283 3.72 -6.19 -2.96
CA PHE A 283 2.98 -7.14 -3.80
C PHE A 283 3.35 -8.61 -3.52
N GLY A 284 4.33 -8.87 -2.65
CA GLY A 284 4.81 -10.22 -2.38
C GLY A 284 5.69 -10.82 -3.48
N HIS A 285 6.08 -9.99 -4.43
CA HIS A 285 7.01 -10.28 -5.52
C HIS A 285 8.13 -9.24 -5.55
N TYR A 286 9.27 -9.61 -6.13
CA TYR A 286 10.34 -8.64 -6.37
C TYR A 286 9.92 -7.60 -7.42
N SER A 287 10.35 -6.36 -7.26
CA SER A 287 10.24 -5.36 -8.31
C SER A 287 11.19 -5.69 -9.45
N MET A 288 10.91 -5.18 -10.65
CA MET A 288 11.85 -5.21 -11.75
C MET A 288 13.00 -4.22 -11.49
N GLU A 289 14.19 -4.56 -11.99
CA GLU A 289 15.32 -3.65 -12.06
C GLU A 289 15.03 -2.54 -13.07
N ALA A 290 15.40 -1.31 -12.73
CA ALA A 290 15.25 -0.16 -13.62
C ALA A 290 16.20 0.97 -13.24
N ASP A 291 16.42 1.89 -14.18
CA ASP A 291 17.23 3.08 -13.96
C ASP A 291 16.46 4.14 -13.19
N PHE A 292 16.98 4.53 -12.02
CA PHE A 292 16.46 5.62 -11.20
C PHE A 292 17.50 6.70 -10.94
N PRO A 293 17.06 7.95 -10.64
CA PRO A 293 17.98 9.01 -10.21
C PRO A 293 18.80 8.58 -9.00
N ILE A 294 20.04 9.06 -8.93
CA ILE A 294 20.87 8.90 -7.73
C ILE A 294 20.65 10.08 -6.77
N TYR A 295 20.89 9.84 -5.49
CA TYR A 295 20.90 10.87 -4.46
C TYR A 295 22.29 10.94 -3.85
N ASN A 296 22.96 12.08 -4.01
CA ASN A 296 24.30 12.36 -3.48
C ASN A 296 24.16 13.07 -2.13
N LEU A 297 24.64 12.44 -1.09
CA LEU A 297 24.59 12.95 0.28
C LEU A 297 25.66 14.02 0.51
N SER A 298 25.29 15.08 1.19
CA SER A 298 26.19 16.17 1.60
C SER A 298 26.41 16.24 3.11
N ARG A 299 25.41 15.87 3.91
CA ARG A 299 25.44 15.94 5.36
C ARG A 299 24.48 14.93 6.01
N ILE A 300 24.87 14.41 7.16
CA ILE A 300 23.97 13.67 8.08
C ILE A 300 23.93 14.44 9.40
N THR A 301 22.72 14.73 9.89
CA THR A 301 22.52 15.26 11.24
C THR A 301 21.61 14.33 12.02
N HIS A 302 21.77 14.25 13.33
CA HIS A 302 20.96 13.38 14.17
C HIS A 302 20.91 13.83 15.63
N ARG A 303 20.01 13.24 16.40
CA ARG A 303 19.90 13.40 17.85
C ARG A 303 21.07 12.72 18.55
N ILE A 304 21.30 13.08 19.80
CA ILE A 304 22.13 12.28 20.71
C ILE A 304 21.45 10.93 20.94
N ASN A 305 22.20 9.82 20.75
CA ASN A 305 21.72 8.43 20.82
C ASN A 305 20.45 8.19 19.96
N PRO A 306 20.51 8.38 18.64
CA PRO A 306 19.36 8.27 17.78
C PRO A 306 18.92 6.81 17.59
N ILE A 307 17.62 6.60 17.30
CA ILE A 307 17.05 5.32 16.95
C ILE A 307 16.72 5.35 15.45
N PHE A 308 17.22 4.39 14.67
CA PHE A 308 16.98 4.31 13.24
C PHE A 308 15.66 3.57 12.98
N PRO A 309 14.60 4.22 12.46
CA PRO A 309 13.37 3.53 12.13
C PRO A 309 13.49 2.85 10.77
N ALA A 310 13.01 1.62 10.68
CA ALA A 310 12.91 0.84 9.45
C ALA A 310 11.55 0.14 9.37
N THR A 311 11.21 -0.35 8.20
CA THR A 311 10.09 -1.27 7.95
C THR A 311 10.52 -2.32 6.94
N ILE A 312 9.84 -3.44 6.90
CA ILE A 312 9.94 -4.41 5.81
C ILE A 312 8.58 -4.56 5.15
N VAL A 313 8.59 -4.75 3.87
CA VAL A 313 7.43 -5.11 3.06
C VAL A 313 7.68 -6.45 2.38
N GLY A 314 6.64 -7.13 1.97
CA GLY A 314 6.77 -8.47 1.40
C GLY A 314 5.43 -9.12 1.14
N LYS A 315 5.36 -10.45 1.24
CA LYS A 315 4.08 -11.17 1.11
C LYS A 315 3.17 -10.83 2.30
N PRO A 316 1.98 -10.29 2.07
CA PRO A 316 1.06 -9.87 3.14
C PRO A 316 0.68 -10.99 4.13
N PRO A 317 0.37 -10.67 5.40
CA PRO A 317 0.36 -9.32 5.99
C PRO A 317 1.75 -8.86 6.46
N MET A 318 2.04 -7.57 6.28
CA MET A 318 3.24 -6.89 6.78
C MET A 318 2.83 -5.57 7.47
N GLU A 319 3.79 -4.80 8.01
CA GLU A 319 3.50 -3.54 8.72
C GLU A 319 2.77 -2.50 7.85
N ASP A 320 3.07 -2.44 6.58
CA ASP A 320 2.46 -1.54 5.59
C ASP A 320 0.95 -1.77 5.40
N VAL A 321 0.46 -2.98 5.67
CA VAL A 321 -0.98 -3.29 5.70
C VAL A 321 -1.73 -2.35 6.64
N PHE A 322 -1.24 -2.17 7.85
CA PHE A 322 -1.88 -1.31 8.87
C PHE A 322 -1.77 0.18 8.53
N LEU A 323 -0.66 0.59 7.92
CA LEU A 323 -0.48 1.95 7.41
C LEU A 323 -1.44 2.24 6.25
N GLY A 324 -1.57 1.31 5.30
CA GLY A 324 -2.50 1.43 4.17
C GLY A 324 -3.97 1.47 4.60
N MET A 325 -4.37 0.58 5.53
CA MET A 325 -5.70 0.58 6.14
C MET A 325 -6.02 1.92 6.82
N ALA A 326 -5.05 2.49 7.55
CA ALA A 326 -5.22 3.80 8.17
C ALA A 326 -5.42 4.92 7.13
N ALA A 327 -4.64 4.91 6.05
CA ALA A 327 -4.81 5.86 4.96
C ALA A 327 -6.20 5.72 4.31
N GLU A 328 -6.64 4.50 4.02
CA GLU A 328 -7.96 4.25 3.47
C GLU A 328 -9.08 4.75 4.40
N ASP A 329 -9.05 4.39 5.67
CA ASP A 329 -10.06 4.82 6.65
C ASP A 329 -10.10 6.35 6.84
N MET A 330 -8.96 7.04 6.73
CA MET A 330 -8.91 8.50 6.77
C MET A 330 -9.49 9.15 5.52
N PHE A 331 -9.31 8.55 4.33
CA PHE A 331 -9.62 9.23 3.07
C PHE A 331 -10.85 8.69 2.35
N SER A 332 -11.28 7.44 2.58
CA SER A 332 -12.50 6.88 1.98
C SER A 332 -13.77 7.71 2.30
N PRO A 333 -13.95 8.32 3.49
CA PRO A 333 -15.08 9.20 3.73
C PRO A 333 -15.13 10.42 2.78
N LEU A 334 -13.99 10.96 2.36
CA LEU A 334 -13.92 12.10 1.45
C LEU A 334 -14.39 11.77 0.03
N ILE A 335 -14.28 10.53 -0.39
CA ILE A 335 -14.80 10.06 -1.69
C ILE A 335 -16.30 10.33 -1.80
N ARG A 336 -17.05 10.24 -0.70
CA ARG A 336 -18.50 10.52 -0.65
C ARG A 336 -18.87 11.96 -1.00
N ILE A 337 -17.92 12.90 -0.92
CA ILE A 337 -18.14 14.28 -1.32
C ILE A 337 -18.31 14.39 -2.83
N ILE A 338 -17.54 13.60 -3.60
CA ILE A 338 -17.54 13.58 -5.07
C ILE A 338 -18.49 12.49 -5.58
N HIS A 339 -18.55 11.36 -4.90
CA HIS A 339 -19.33 10.17 -5.24
C HIS A 339 -20.31 9.83 -4.11
N PRO A 340 -21.43 10.58 -3.95
CA PRO A 340 -22.35 10.43 -2.82
C PRO A 340 -23.13 9.11 -2.81
N GLU A 341 -23.08 8.36 -3.90
CA GLU A 341 -23.60 6.99 -3.97
C GLU A 341 -22.69 5.97 -3.27
N VAL A 342 -21.40 6.24 -3.11
CA VAL A 342 -20.46 5.36 -2.39
C VAL A 342 -20.77 5.40 -0.89
N LYS A 343 -21.00 4.24 -0.28
CA LYS A 343 -21.24 4.09 1.15
C LYS A 343 -19.99 3.71 1.92
N ASP A 344 -19.26 2.73 1.42
CA ASP A 344 -18.00 2.28 1.96
C ASP A 344 -17.15 1.66 0.84
N MET A 345 -15.86 1.50 1.08
CA MET A 345 -14.94 0.90 0.14
C MET A 345 -13.81 0.19 0.90
N TRP A 346 -13.20 -0.78 0.27
CA TRP A 346 -12.09 -1.53 0.83
C TRP A 346 -11.09 -1.94 -0.27
N ALA A 347 -9.90 -1.38 -0.20
CA ALA A 347 -8.76 -1.81 -1.00
C ALA A 347 -8.07 -2.96 -0.27
N TYR A 348 -8.13 -4.15 -0.84
CA TYR A 348 -7.63 -5.36 -0.19
C TYR A 348 -6.11 -5.31 -0.02
N PRO A 349 -5.61 -5.25 1.22
CA PRO A 349 -4.16 -5.17 1.46
C PRO A 349 -3.41 -6.41 0.96
N GLU A 350 -4.06 -7.56 0.95
CA GLU A 350 -3.51 -8.80 0.38
C GLU A 350 -3.12 -8.64 -1.09
N THR A 351 -3.68 -7.68 -1.78
CA THR A 351 -3.46 -7.44 -3.20
C THR A 351 -2.61 -6.20 -3.51
N GLY A 352 -1.86 -5.72 -2.50
CA GLY A 352 -1.07 -4.50 -2.59
C GLY A 352 -1.93 -3.23 -2.74
N PHE A 353 -3.15 -3.24 -2.19
CA PHE A 353 -4.14 -2.15 -2.21
C PHE A 353 -4.68 -1.76 -3.60
N HIS A 354 -3.87 -1.89 -4.65
CA HIS A 354 -4.24 -1.42 -5.99
C HIS A 354 -4.85 -2.52 -6.88
N ASN A 355 -4.66 -3.81 -6.57
CA ASN A 355 -5.15 -4.85 -7.48
C ASN A 355 -6.60 -5.27 -7.25
N LEU A 356 -7.17 -4.97 -6.07
CA LEU A 356 -8.58 -5.23 -5.78
C LEU A 356 -9.17 -4.14 -4.89
N LEU A 357 -10.23 -3.49 -5.39
CA LEU A 357 -11.07 -2.57 -4.64
C LEU A 357 -12.51 -3.06 -4.67
N VAL A 358 -13.12 -3.25 -3.50
CA VAL A 358 -14.55 -3.51 -3.37
C VAL A 358 -15.25 -2.26 -2.85
N VAL A 359 -16.37 -1.88 -3.49
CA VAL A 359 -17.10 -0.65 -3.18
C VAL A 359 -18.57 -0.94 -2.97
N SER A 360 -19.13 -0.58 -1.82
CA SER A 360 -20.57 -0.65 -1.57
C SER A 360 -21.25 0.62 -2.04
N VAL A 361 -22.32 0.47 -2.85
CA VAL A 361 -22.97 1.54 -3.59
C VAL A 361 -24.47 1.55 -3.35
N ASP A 362 -25.02 2.73 -3.11
CA ASP A 362 -26.46 3.00 -3.09
C ASP A 362 -26.94 3.22 -4.54
N GLU A 363 -27.59 2.19 -5.14
CA GLU A 363 -28.05 2.29 -6.51
C GLU A 363 -29.33 3.13 -6.60
N ARG A 364 -29.20 4.38 -6.95
CA ARG A 364 -30.27 5.37 -7.04
C ARG A 364 -31.01 5.33 -8.39
N TYR A 365 -30.37 4.79 -9.41
CA TYR A 365 -30.90 4.61 -10.76
C TYR A 365 -30.14 3.48 -11.46
N PRO A 366 -30.71 2.87 -12.52
CA PRO A 366 -30.07 1.75 -13.22
C PRO A 366 -28.66 2.07 -13.69
N LYS A 367 -27.71 1.15 -13.43
CA LYS A 367 -26.28 1.27 -13.80
C LYS A 367 -25.52 2.36 -13.02
N ASN A 368 -26.04 2.84 -11.90
CA ASN A 368 -25.34 3.78 -11.03
C ASN A 368 -24.01 3.19 -10.50
N GLY A 369 -23.95 1.87 -10.24
CA GLY A 369 -22.71 1.18 -9.91
C GLY A 369 -21.65 1.30 -10.99
N ILE A 370 -22.01 1.16 -12.27
CA ILE A 370 -21.09 1.37 -13.41
C ILE A 370 -20.59 2.83 -13.45
N LYS A 371 -21.51 3.80 -13.24
CA LYS A 371 -21.13 5.23 -13.19
C LYS A 371 -20.12 5.51 -12.06
N ALA A 372 -20.38 4.97 -10.86
CA ALA A 372 -19.47 5.11 -9.74
C ALA A 372 -18.09 4.50 -10.02
N MET A 373 -18.05 3.30 -10.60
CA MET A 373 -16.84 2.62 -11.01
C MET A 373 -15.97 3.47 -11.96
N LEU A 374 -16.57 4.02 -13.03
CA LEU A 374 -15.88 4.88 -13.99
C LEU A 374 -15.38 6.17 -13.33
N GLY A 375 -16.17 6.77 -12.43
CA GLY A 375 -15.79 7.96 -11.67
C GLY A 375 -14.62 7.70 -10.72
N LEU A 376 -14.64 6.58 -10.01
CA LEU A 376 -13.56 6.20 -9.09
C LEU A 376 -12.24 5.97 -9.83
N TRP A 377 -12.25 5.29 -10.99
CA TRP A 377 -11.05 5.15 -11.83
C TRP A 377 -10.51 6.49 -12.38
N GLY A 378 -11.31 7.54 -12.37
CA GLY A 378 -10.86 8.90 -12.69
C GLY A 378 -10.43 9.74 -11.46
N THR A 379 -10.41 9.16 -10.26
CA THR A 379 -10.22 9.92 -9.01
C THR A 379 -8.91 9.58 -8.31
N GLY A 380 -7.94 10.48 -8.36
CA GLY A 380 -6.68 10.42 -7.58
C GLY A 380 -5.95 9.08 -7.74
N GLN A 381 -5.50 8.48 -6.64
CA GLN A 381 -4.77 7.22 -6.65
C GLN A 381 -5.65 6.00 -7.01
N LEU A 382 -6.98 6.11 -6.97
CA LEU A 382 -7.88 5.05 -7.42
C LEU A 382 -7.75 4.77 -8.93
N LEU A 383 -7.13 5.70 -9.67
CA LEU A 383 -6.66 5.47 -11.03
C LEU A 383 -5.82 4.19 -11.17
N LEU A 384 -5.08 3.79 -10.15
CA LEU A 384 -4.19 2.63 -10.20
C LEU A 384 -4.92 1.30 -9.95
N THR A 385 -6.18 1.32 -9.52
CA THR A 385 -6.96 0.11 -9.26
C THR A 385 -7.12 -0.75 -10.50
N LYS A 386 -6.72 -2.03 -10.41
CA LYS A 386 -6.84 -3.03 -11.49
C LYS A 386 -8.23 -3.65 -11.57
N VAL A 387 -8.72 -4.17 -10.46
CA VAL A 387 -10.04 -4.81 -10.36
C VAL A 387 -10.92 -4.03 -9.42
N MET A 388 -12.13 -3.68 -9.88
CA MET A 388 -13.12 -3.00 -9.04
C MET A 388 -14.41 -3.80 -9.01
N ILE A 389 -14.90 -4.12 -7.82
CA ILE A 389 -16.14 -4.86 -7.59
C ILE A 389 -17.12 -3.93 -6.88
N MET A 390 -18.27 -3.69 -7.52
CA MET A 390 -19.35 -2.92 -6.93
C MET A 390 -20.37 -3.87 -6.30
N VAL A 391 -20.71 -3.63 -5.04
CA VAL A 391 -21.70 -4.39 -4.27
C VAL A 391 -22.79 -3.46 -3.72
N SER A 392 -23.92 -4.02 -3.30
CA SER A 392 -25.04 -3.24 -2.75
C SER A 392 -24.66 -2.55 -1.43
N SER A 393 -25.34 -1.47 -1.10
CA SER A 393 -25.00 -0.57 0.01
C SER A 393 -25.04 -1.18 1.41
N ASP A 394 -25.70 -2.31 1.59
CA ASP A 394 -25.78 -3.09 2.82
C ASP A 394 -24.77 -4.25 2.90
N VAL A 395 -23.97 -4.46 1.88
CA VAL A 395 -22.87 -5.43 1.87
C VAL A 395 -21.62 -4.77 2.45
N ASN A 396 -21.00 -5.45 3.42
CA ASN A 396 -19.72 -5.00 3.97
C ASN A 396 -18.58 -5.33 2.98
N PRO A 397 -17.88 -4.35 2.40
CA PRO A 397 -16.80 -4.59 1.44
C PRO A 397 -15.58 -5.31 2.04
N ARG A 398 -15.46 -5.36 3.37
CA ARG A 398 -14.40 -6.08 4.09
C ARG A 398 -14.73 -7.55 4.34
N ASP A 399 -15.99 -7.96 4.17
CA ASP A 399 -16.46 -9.34 4.36
C ASP A 399 -16.46 -10.06 3.01
N TRP A 400 -15.40 -10.82 2.75
CA TRP A 400 -15.20 -11.50 1.49
C TRP A 400 -16.32 -12.48 1.15
N ASP A 401 -16.89 -13.19 2.12
CA ASP A 401 -18.02 -14.10 1.93
C ASP A 401 -19.30 -13.37 1.46
N GLN A 402 -19.57 -12.18 2.04
CA GLN A 402 -20.68 -11.35 1.57
C GLN A 402 -20.46 -10.86 0.14
N VAL A 403 -19.25 -10.41 -0.18
CA VAL A 403 -18.88 -9.96 -1.54
C VAL A 403 -19.06 -11.08 -2.56
N LEU A 404 -18.55 -12.28 -2.26
CA LEU A 404 -18.69 -13.45 -3.14
C LEU A 404 -20.16 -13.85 -3.35
N ASN A 405 -20.97 -13.84 -2.30
CA ASN A 405 -22.40 -14.11 -2.41
C ASN A 405 -23.10 -13.10 -3.30
N GLU A 406 -22.79 -11.82 -3.15
CA GLU A 406 -23.37 -10.74 -3.96
C GLU A 406 -23.01 -10.89 -5.45
N ILE A 407 -21.75 -11.25 -5.75
CA ILE A 407 -21.32 -11.60 -7.12
C ILE A 407 -22.13 -12.78 -7.65
N GLY A 408 -22.21 -13.87 -6.90
CA GLY A 408 -22.91 -15.09 -7.31
C GLY A 408 -24.37 -14.90 -7.62
N GLU A 409 -25.04 -14.01 -6.91
CA GLU A 409 -26.46 -13.75 -7.06
C GLU A 409 -26.80 -12.74 -8.17
N ASN A 410 -25.97 -11.73 -8.38
CA ASN A 410 -26.36 -10.54 -9.15
C ASN A 410 -25.51 -10.27 -10.40
N PHE A 411 -24.30 -10.81 -10.51
CA PHE A 411 -23.42 -10.57 -11.64
C PHE A 411 -23.91 -11.30 -12.92
N ASP A 412 -24.16 -10.54 -13.97
CA ASP A 412 -24.41 -11.02 -15.33
C ASP A 412 -23.34 -10.44 -16.27
N PRO A 413 -22.39 -11.23 -16.77
CA PRO A 413 -21.29 -10.73 -17.60
C PRO A 413 -21.74 -9.90 -18.81
N ASN A 414 -22.93 -10.19 -19.35
CA ASN A 414 -23.47 -9.47 -20.50
C ASN A 414 -23.81 -8.00 -20.21
N GLU A 415 -24.09 -7.67 -18.94
CA GLU A 415 -24.57 -6.34 -18.57
C GLU A 415 -23.67 -5.65 -17.54
N ASP A 416 -22.88 -6.40 -16.78
CA ASP A 416 -22.26 -5.96 -15.53
C ASP A 416 -20.74 -6.06 -15.54
N PHE A 417 -20.14 -6.44 -16.66
CA PHE A 417 -18.71 -6.53 -16.83
C PHE A 417 -18.16 -5.36 -17.64
N LEU A 418 -17.08 -4.75 -17.15
CA LEU A 418 -16.30 -3.74 -17.87
C LEU A 418 -14.87 -4.25 -18.07
N MET A 419 -14.34 -4.01 -19.27
CA MET A 419 -12.94 -4.24 -19.61
C MET A 419 -12.34 -2.97 -20.20
N ILE A 420 -11.24 -2.50 -19.64
CA ILE A 420 -10.47 -1.36 -20.15
C ILE A 420 -9.04 -1.86 -20.42
N PRO A 421 -8.71 -2.21 -21.67
CA PRO A 421 -7.36 -2.63 -22.02
C PRO A 421 -6.40 -1.43 -22.04
N TRP A 422 -5.12 -1.68 -21.66
CA TRP A 422 -4.02 -0.73 -21.79
C TRP A 422 -4.25 0.60 -21.04
N ALA A 423 -4.62 0.50 -19.79
CA ALA A 423 -4.79 1.62 -18.88
C ALA A 423 -3.58 1.77 -17.94
N PRO A 424 -3.39 2.93 -17.29
CA PRO A 424 -2.39 3.08 -16.24
C PRO A 424 -2.66 2.13 -15.07
N LEU A 425 -1.62 1.44 -14.60
CA LEU A 425 -1.60 0.60 -13.40
C LEU A 425 -0.46 1.01 -12.48
N ASP A 426 -0.41 0.41 -11.31
CA ASP A 426 0.70 0.56 -10.39
C ASP A 426 2.02 0.08 -11.02
N THR A 427 3.13 0.73 -10.65
CA THR A 427 4.48 0.37 -11.13
C THR A 427 4.89 -1.04 -10.74
N LEU A 428 4.31 -1.58 -9.67
CA LEU A 428 4.58 -2.93 -9.18
C LEU A 428 3.72 -4.00 -9.87
N ASP A 429 2.69 -3.61 -10.63
CA ASP A 429 1.92 -4.59 -11.40
C ASP A 429 2.67 -5.00 -12.67
N PHE A 430 3.21 -6.19 -12.64
CA PHE A 430 3.99 -6.82 -13.71
C PHE A 430 3.14 -7.69 -14.65
N THR A 431 1.85 -7.83 -14.39
CA THR A 431 1.02 -8.88 -15.01
C THR A 431 0.82 -8.72 -16.51
N SER A 432 0.85 -7.49 -17.02
CA SER A 432 0.77 -7.22 -18.47
C SER A 432 2.10 -7.42 -19.22
N GLY A 433 3.22 -7.57 -18.51
CA GLY A 433 4.57 -7.54 -19.08
C GLY A 433 5.03 -6.15 -19.55
N LYS A 434 4.29 -5.07 -19.17
CA LYS A 434 4.63 -3.69 -19.52
C LYS A 434 4.69 -2.84 -18.25
N PHE A 435 5.65 -1.92 -18.20
CA PHE A 435 5.84 -1.03 -17.06
C PHE A 435 4.73 0.05 -17.03
N ASN A 436 4.06 0.20 -15.89
CA ASN A 436 2.97 1.19 -15.63
C ASN A 436 1.73 1.05 -16.54
N VAL A 437 1.60 0.02 -17.32
CA VAL A 437 0.48 -0.17 -18.26
C VAL A 437 -0.04 -1.59 -18.17
N GLY A 438 -1.32 -1.73 -17.99
CA GLY A 438 -2.01 -3.03 -18.01
C GLY A 438 -3.49 -2.84 -18.28
N SER A 439 -4.31 -3.75 -17.84
CA SER A 439 -5.73 -3.72 -18.10
C SER A 439 -6.54 -3.64 -16.82
N LYS A 440 -7.73 -3.07 -16.91
CA LYS A 440 -8.66 -2.96 -15.79
C LYS A 440 -9.90 -3.77 -16.06
N MET A 441 -10.48 -4.35 -15.01
CA MET A 441 -11.82 -4.94 -15.10
C MET A 441 -12.71 -4.49 -13.95
N GLY A 442 -13.99 -4.37 -14.26
CA GLY A 442 -15.04 -4.06 -13.31
C GLY A 442 -16.13 -5.11 -13.29
N ILE A 443 -16.57 -5.47 -12.09
CA ILE A 443 -17.70 -6.35 -11.83
C ILE A 443 -18.77 -5.55 -11.09
N ASN A 444 -19.94 -5.34 -11.71
CA ASN A 444 -21.06 -4.71 -11.03
C ASN A 444 -22.01 -5.80 -10.48
N ALA A 445 -21.87 -6.10 -9.21
CA ALA A 445 -22.72 -7.08 -8.51
C ALA A 445 -23.86 -6.43 -7.72
N VAL A 446 -24.12 -5.13 -7.90
CA VAL A 446 -25.21 -4.43 -7.22
C VAL A 446 -26.57 -5.03 -7.59
N ARG A 447 -27.44 -5.23 -6.59
CA ARG A 447 -28.80 -5.74 -6.77
C ARG A 447 -29.62 -4.83 -7.67
N LYS A 448 -30.30 -5.42 -8.65
CA LYS A 448 -31.12 -4.69 -9.62
C LYS A 448 -32.57 -4.67 -9.14
N PRO A 449 -33.16 -3.51 -8.78
CA PRO A 449 -34.57 -3.44 -8.45
C PRO A 449 -35.38 -3.87 -9.68
N ASN A 450 -36.32 -4.80 -9.48
CA ASN A 450 -37.32 -5.22 -10.49
C ASN A 450 -36.78 -5.81 -11.79
N SER A 451 -35.70 -6.56 -11.76
CA SER A 451 -35.13 -7.15 -13.00
C SER A 451 -36.02 -8.17 -13.68
N GLY A 452 -37.07 -8.69 -13.01
CA GLY A 452 -37.96 -9.73 -13.55
C GLY A 452 -37.25 -11.05 -13.96
N LYS A 453 -35.92 -11.06 -13.97
CA LYS A 453 -35.10 -12.23 -14.27
C LYS A 453 -35.06 -13.16 -13.03
N LYS A 454 -35.40 -14.44 -13.25
CA LYS A 454 -35.19 -15.46 -12.20
C LYS A 454 -33.70 -15.53 -11.90
N LYS A 455 -33.33 -15.37 -10.61
CA LYS A 455 -31.96 -15.59 -10.16
C LYS A 455 -31.53 -17.02 -10.50
N LYS A 456 -30.40 -17.18 -11.17
CA LYS A 456 -29.83 -18.50 -11.39
C LYS A 456 -29.40 -19.08 -10.03
N PRO A 457 -29.61 -20.36 -9.74
CA PRO A 457 -29.20 -20.97 -8.50
C PRO A 457 -27.67 -20.90 -8.35
N VAL A 458 -27.22 -20.62 -7.13
CA VAL A 458 -25.79 -20.66 -6.78
C VAL A 458 -25.46 -22.06 -6.29
N PRO A 459 -24.47 -22.76 -6.85
CA PRO A 459 -24.13 -24.11 -6.43
C PRO A 459 -23.51 -24.12 -5.03
N THR A 460 -24.01 -25.00 -4.17
CA THR A 460 -23.47 -25.25 -2.81
C THR A 460 -22.59 -26.51 -2.76
N LYS A 461 -22.65 -27.32 -3.79
CA LYS A 461 -21.81 -28.52 -3.99
C LYS A 461 -21.52 -28.71 -5.46
N LEU A 462 -20.35 -29.24 -5.78
CA LEU A 462 -19.95 -29.61 -7.12
C LEU A 462 -19.41 -31.04 -7.12
N PRO A 463 -19.51 -31.77 -8.23
CA PRO A 463 -18.73 -33.01 -8.42
C PRO A 463 -17.24 -32.70 -8.32
N ASP A 464 -16.43 -33.66 -7.82
CA ASP A 464 -14.98 -33.46 -7.79
C ASP A 464 -14.41 -33.32 -9.21
N PRO A 465 -13.81 -32.19 -9.56
CA PRO A 465 -13.27 -31.94 -10.90
C PRO A 465 -12.11 -32.89 -11.24
N ARG A 466 -11.38 -33.39 -10.25
CA ARG A 466 -10.26 -34.32 -10.43
C ARG A 466 -10.70 -35.66 -11.02
N ALA A 467 -11.95 -36.03 -10.82
CA ALA A 467 -12.50 -37.26 -11.42
C ALA A 467 -12.45 -37.26 -12.96
N LYS A 468 -12.54 -36.07 -13.56
CA LYS A 468 -12.52 -35.90 -15.04
C LYS A 468 -11.26 -35.20 -15.55
N HIS A 469 -10.60 -34.44 -14.72
CA HIS A 469 -9.44 -33.58 -15.04
C HIS A 469 -8.31 -33.86 -14.06
N LYS A 470 -7.50 -34.86 -14.35
CA LYS A 470 -6.41 -35.31 -13.47
C LYS A 470 -5.28 -34.28 -13.33
N GLU A 471 -5.24 -33.27 -14.19
CA GLU A 471 -4.31 -32.16 -14.12
C GLU A 471 -4.60 -31.20 -12.95
N ILE A 472 -5.78 -31.29 -12.35
CA ILE A 472 -6.18 -30.50 -11.19
C ILE A 472 -5.56 -31.11 -9.92
N LEU A 473 -4.73 -30.31 -9.26
CA LEU A 473 -4.03 -30.72 -8.02
C LEU A 473 -4.95 -30.61 -6.80
N ASP A 474 -5.68 -29.50 -6.72
CA ASP A 474 -6.62 -29.22 -5.63
C ASP A 474 -7.73 -28.27 -6.09
N TRP A 475 -8.82 -28.20 -5.31
CA TRP A 475 -9.95 -27.32 -5.63
C TRP A 475 -10.76 -26.94 -4.40
N ARG A 476 -11.38 -25.77 -4.43
CA ARG A 476 -12.29 -25.27 -3.39
C ARG A 476 -13.47 -24.54 -4.02
N LEU A 477 -14.69 -24.91 -3.62
CA LEU A 477 -15.88 -24.11 -3.95
C LEU A 477 -16.08 -23.05 -2.87
N LEU A 478 -15.98 -21.80 -3.28
CA LEU A 478 -16.23 -20.63 -2.45
C LEU A 478 -17.72 -20.24 -2.48
N LYS A 479 -18.10 -19.28 -1.63
CA LYS A 479 -19.42 -18.65 -1.69
C LYS A 479 -19.68 -18.07 -3.09
N GLY A 480 -20.94 -17.78 -3.39
CA GLY A 480 -21.31 -17.20 -4.69
C GLY A 480 -21.11 -18.11 -5.90
N GLY A 481 -20.78 -19.40 -5.71
CA GLY A 481 -20.50 -20.31 -6.82
C GLY A 481 -19.21 -20.00 -7.55
N ILE A 482 -18.20 -19.52 -6.82
CA ILE A 482 -16.87 -19.23 -7.32
C ILE A 482 -15.97 -20.44 -7.03
N LEU A 483 -15.29 -20.93 -8.06
CA LEU A 483 -14.48 -22.14 -7.99
C LEU A 483 -13.00 -21.79 -8.09
N ALA A 484 -12.26 -21.97 -7.01
CA ALA A 484 -10.80 -21.89 -6.98
C ALA A 484 -10.19 -23.26 -7.33
N ILE A 485 -9.19 -23.28 -8.20
CA ILE A 485 -8.54 -24.50 -8.69
C ILE A 485 -7.02 -24.29 -8.73
N LYS A 486 -6.30 -25.28 -8.25
CA LYS A 486 -4.84 -25.35 -8.29
C LYS A 486 -4.39 -26.24 -9.44
N VAL A 487 -3.53 -25.71 -10.32
CA VAL A 487 -2.95 -26.48 -11.44
C VAL A 487 -1.49 -26.07 -11.67
N ASP A 488 -0.70 -26.99 -12.25
CA ASP A 488 0.69 -26.73 -12.66
C ASP A 488 0.78 -26.23 -14.12
N LYS A 489 -0.08 -26.73 -15.01
CA LYS A 489 0.03 -26.49 -16.46
C LYS A 489 -1.33 -26.31 -17.13
N LYS A 490 -1.32 -25.59 -18.25
CA LYS A 490 -2.46 -25.44 -19.17
C LYS A 490 -3.74 -24.87 -18.55
N PRO A 491 -3.66 -23.80 -17.71
CA PRO A 491 -4.81 -23.26 -17.01
C PRO A 491 -5.98 -22.91 -17.93
N LYS A 492 -5.74 -22.23 -19.05
CA LYS A 492 -6.81 -21.81 -19.98
C LYS A 492 -7.50 -22.99 -20.67
N GLU A 493 -6.77 -24.10 -20.95
CA GLU A 493 -7.39 -25.32 -21.49
C GLU A 493 -8.32 -25.96 -20.44
N ILE A 494 -7.89 -25.99 -19.17
CA ILE A 494 -8.69 -26.54 -18.07
C ILE A 494 -9.95 -25.69 -17.85
N ILE A 495 -9.86 -24.37 -17.84
CA ILE A 495 -11.04 -23.48 -17.78
C ILE A 495 -12.04 -23.84 -18.89
N LYS A 496 -11.58 -23.92 -20.16
CA LYS A 496 -12.43 -24.25 -21.30
C LYS A 496 -13.06 -25.65 -21.22
N LYS A 497 -12.36 -26.61 -20.62
CA LYS A 497 -12.92 -27.95 -20.35
C LYS A 497 -14.02 -27.90 -19.29
N LEU A 498 -13.77 -27.13 -18.21
CA LEU A 498 -14.73 -26.97 -17.11
C LEU A 498 -16.01 -26.27 -17.53
N PHE A 499 -15.96 -25.28 -18.41
CA PHE A 499 -17.17 -24.67 -19.04
C PHE A 499 -18.12 -25.70 -19.67
N LYS A 500 -17.57 -26.78 -20.20
CA LYS A 500 -18.31 -27.85 -20.86
C LYS A 500 -18.60 -29.06 -19.96
N THR A 501 -18.18 -29.00 -18.69
CA THR A 501 -18.30 -30.14 -17.79
C THR A 501 -19.67 -30.16 -17.13
N LYS A 502 -20.42 -31.24 -17.32
CA LYS A 502 -21.75 -31.44 -16.72
C LYS A 502 -21.66 -31.34 -15.18
N GLY A 503 -22.53 -30.52 -14.60
CA GLY A 503 -22.60 -30.25 -13.17
C GLY A 503 -21.96 -28.93 -12.77
N TYR A 504 -21.38 -28.16 -13.71
CA TYR A 504 -20.73 -26.86 -13.48
C TYR A 504 -21.51 -25.69 -14.10
N GLU A 505 -22.69 -25.91 -14.64
CA GLU A 505 -23.48 -24.93 -15.41
C GLU A 505 -23.87 -23.68 -14.60
N ASN A 506 -23.82 -23.77 -13.29
CA ASN A 506 -24.15 -22.65 -12.38
C ASN A 506 -22.92 -22.02 -11.71
N VAL A 507 -21.70 -22.46 -12.03
CA VAL A 507 -20.48 -21.81 -11.58
C VAL A 507 -20.41 -20.41 -12.20
N ARG A 508 -20.09 -19.41 -11.41
CA ARG A 508 -20.03 -18.02 -11.86
C ARG A 508 -18.64 -17.63 -12.34
N ILE A 509 -17.65 -17.98 -11.54
CA ILE A 509 -16.25 -17.67 -11.82
C ILE A 509 -15.42 -18.92 -11.53
N ILE A 510 -14.48 -19.21 -12.40
CA ILE A 510 -13.43 -20.21 -12.19
C ILE A 510 -12.11 -19.46 -12.11
N ALA A 511 -11.45 -19.44 -10.95
CA ALA A 511 -10.13 -18.87 -10.78
C ALA A 511 -9.10 -19.99 -10.66
N ILE A 512 -8.12 -20.01 -11.55
CA ILE A 512 -7.04 -20.98 -11.53
C ILE A 512 -5.77 -20.33 -11.00
N VAL A 513 -5.15 -20.95 -10.01
CA VAL A 513 -3.90 -20.50 -9.37
C VAL A 513 -2.78 -21.54 -9.51
N SER A 514 -1.53 -21.08 -9.32
CA SER A 514 -0.32 -21.92 -9.33
C SER A 514 -0.23 -22.82 -8.09
N PRO A 515 0.63 -23.87 -8.13
CA PRO A 515 0.76 -24.85 -7.03
C PRO A 515 1.22 -24.27 -5.69
N ASP A 516 1.92 -23.13 -5.69
CA ASP A 516 2.46 -22.45 -4.51
C ASP A 516 1.38 -21.76 -3.65
N ILE A 517 0.13 -21.64 -4.14
CA ILE A 517 -0.96 -21.00 -3.41
C ILE A 517 -1.72 -22.01 -2.56
N ASP A 518 -1.89 -21.72 -1.27
CA ASP A 518 -2.85 -22.44 -0.45
C ASP A 518 -4.28 -21.91 -0.71
N ILE A 519 -5.06 -22.67 -1.45
CA ILE A 519 -6.45 -22.30 -1.80
C ILE A 519 -7.42 -22.41 -0.62
N HIS A 520 -7.01 -22.99 0.51
CA HIS A 520 -7.80 -23.11 1.73
C HIS A 520 -7.54 -21.96 2.72
N ASN A 521 -6.53 -21.14 2.46
CA ASN A 521 -6.26 -19.89 3.16
C ASN A 521 -6.77 -18.71 2.31
N ASP A 522 -7.74 -17.94 2.83
CA ASP A 522 -8.37 -16.85 2.07
C ASP A 522 -7.38 -15.72 1.74
N THR A 523 -6.50 -15.35 2.65
CA THR A 523 -5.45 -14.34 2.43
C THR A 523 -4.53 -14.74 1.27
N GLU A 524 -4.04 -15.99 1.28
CA GLU A 524 -3.18 -16.50 0.21
C GLU A 524 -3.92 -16.61 -1.13
N LEU A 525 -5.18 -17.05 -1.10
CA LEU A 525 -5.98 -17.19 -2.30
C LEU A 525 -6.28 -15.82 -2.95
N ILE A 526 -6.67 -14.83 -2.15
CA ILE A 526 -6.90 -13.46 -2.63
C ILE A 526 -5.60 -12.89 -3.21
N TRP A 527 -4.49 -13.01 -2.47
CA TRP A 527 -3.18 -12.61 -2.95
C TRP A 527 -2.83 -13.30 -4.29
N GLY A 528 -2.91 -14.63 -4.34
CA GLY A 528 -2.53 -15.42 -5.49
C GLY A 528 -3.38 -15.14 -6.73
N ILE A 529 -4.68 -14.84 -6.57
CA ILE A 529 -5.54 -14.48 -7.68
C ILE A 529 -5.20 -13.07 -8.18
N PHE A 530 -5.34 -12.06 -7.33
CA PHE A 530 -5.39 -10.67 -7.79
C PHE A 530 -4.01 -10.07 -8.13
N THR A 531 -2.92 -10.65 -7.65
CA THR A 531 -1.56 -10.22 -8.03
C THR A 531 -1.01 -10.88 -9.29
N ARG A 532 -1.70 -11.90 -9.87
CA ARG A 532 -1.11 -12.77 -10.90
C ARG A 532 -1.91 -12.89 -12.20
N PHE A 533 -2.78 -11.95 -12.51
CA PHE A 533 -3.44 -11.92 -13.82
C PHE A 533 -3.58 -10.50 -14.35
N ASP A 534 -3.50 -10.36 -15.67
CA ASP A 534 -3.96 -9.16 -16.38
C ASP A 534 -5.36 -9.42 -16.95
N PRO A 535 -6.35 -8.56 -16.67
CA PRO A 535 -7.73 -8.78 -17.12
C PRO A 535 -7.89 -9.04 -18.62
N TYR A 536 -7.18 -8.32 -19.47
CA TYR A 536 -7.29 -8.48 -20.92
C TYR A 536 -6.62 -9.75 -21.43
N LEU A 537 -5.49 -10.13 -20.83
CA LEU A 537 -4.72 -11.29 -21.27
C LEU A 537 -5.26 -12.60 -20.69
N ASP A 538 -5.79 -12.60 -19.46
CA ASP A 538 -5.96 -13.80 -18.65
C ASP A 538 -7.41 -14.09 -18.25
N VAL A 539 -8.37 -13.21 -18.60
CA VAL A 539 -9.80 -13.45 -18.39
C VAL A 539 -10.41 -14.00 -19.69
N ILE A 540 -11.17 -15.08 -19.56
CA ILE A 540 -11.93 -15.67 -20.66
C ILE A 540 -13.37 -15.96 -20.24
N PHE A 541 -14.30 -15.92 -21.18
CA PHE A 541 -15.72 -16.22 -20.94
C PHE A 541 -16.14 -17.48 -21.69
N GLU A 542 -17.14 -18.15 -21.15
CA GLU A 542 -17.74 -19.33 -21.80
C GLU A 542 -18.31 -18.96 -23.17
N HIS A 543 -18.94 -17.79 -23.27
CA HIS A 543 -19.48 -17.23 -24.51
C HIS A 543 -18.93 -15.80 -24.72
N THR A 544 -18.54 -15.53 -25.95
CA THR A 544 -18.13 -14.19 -26.40
C THR A 544 -18.66 -13.98 -27.82
N GLU A 545 -19.41 -12.91 -28.07
CA GLU A 545 -19.94 -12.56 -29.39
C GLU A 545 -19.75 -11.07 -29.68
N LEU A 546 -19.72 -10.70 -30.96
CA LEU A 546 -19.73 -9.31 -31.39
C LEU A 546 -21.16 -8.87 -31.70
N LYS A 547 -21.62 -7.78 -31.06
CA LYS A 547 -22.86 -7.07 -31.39
C LYS A 547 -22.50 -5.67 -31.88
N GLY A 548 -22.53 -5.50 -33.20
CA GLY A 548 -21.96 -4.30 -33.82
C GLY A 548 -20.44 -4.27 -33.60
N SER A 549 -19.94 -3.22 -32.99
CA SER A 549 -18.53 -3.06 -32.61
C SER A 549 -18.24 -3.45 -31.15
N ALA A 550 -19.25 -3.82 -30.37
CA ALA A 550 -19.11 -4.16 -28.97
C ALA A 550 -18.96 -5.67 -28.75
N VAL A 551 -18.03 -6.02 -27.84
CA VAL A 551 -17.88 -7.40 -27.37
C VAL A 551 -18.89 -7.64 -26.25
N VAL A 552 -19.67 -8.72 -26.36
CA VAL A 552 -20.63 -9.15 -25.34
C VAL A 552 -20.16 -10.47 -24.75
N TYR A 553 -20.10 -10.50 -23.43
CA TYR A 553 -19.63 -11.64 -22.64
C TYR A 553 -20.81 -12.39 -22.02
N GLY A 554 -20.70 -13.71 -21.88
CA GLY A 554 -21.76 -14.50 -21.26
C GLY A 554 -21.29 -15.83 -20.69
N GLY A 555 -22.12 -16.41 -19.84
CA GLY A 555 -21.83 -17.67 -19.16
C GLY A 555 -20.88 -17.51 -17.98
N CYS A 556 -20.07 -18.52 -17.73
CA CYS A 556 -19.05 -18.53 -16.67
C CYS A 556 -17.82 -17.69 -17.08
N MET A 557 -17.26 -16.95 -16.13
CA MET A 557 -15.99 -16.23 -16.29
C MET A 557 -14.85 -17.12 -15.80
N GLY A 558 -13.77 -17.22 -16.56
CA GLY A 558 -12.53 -17.90 -16.17
C GLY A 558 -11.39 -16.91 -15.99
N ILE A 559 -10.59 -17.08 -14.94
CA ILE A 559 -9.40 -16.27 -14.62
C ILE A 559 -8.20 -17.21 -14.56
N ASP A 560 -7.19 -16.94 -15.37
CA ASP A 560 -5.87 -17.58 -15.29
C ASP A 560 -4.93 -16.75 -14.42
N ALA A 561 -4.91 -17.01 -13.12
CA ALA A 561 -4.03 -16.40 -12.15
C ALA A 561 -2.79 -17.26 -11.85
N THR A 562 -2.29 -17.99 -12.83
CA THR A 562 -1.04 -18.75 -12.67
C THR A 562 0.18 -17.87 -12.94
N ILE A 563 1.32 -18.24 -12.40
CA ILE A 563 2.62 -17.57 -12.65
C ILE A 563 2.97 -17.73 -14.15
N LYS A 564 3.34 -16.62 -14.80
CA LYS A 564 3.88 -16.58 -16.15
C LYS A 564 5.41 -16.48 -16.12
N SER A 565 6.06 -16.88 -17.19
CA SER A 565 7.54 -16.96 -17.26
C SER A 565 8.25 -15.62 -17.09
N TRP A 566 7.57 -14.52 -17.32
CA TRP A 566 8.12 -13.16 -17.17
C TRP A 566 7.81 -12.51 -15.81
N TYR A 567 7.04 -13.19 -14.92
CA TYR A 567 6.76 -12.65 -13.61
C TYR A 567 8.00 -12.65 -12.73
N PRO A 568 8.21 -11.59 -11.94
CA PRO A 568 9.26 -11.58 -10.93
C PRO A 568 9.05 -12.72 -9.92
N LYS A 569 10.13 -13.14 -9.30
CA LYS A 569 10.08 -14.19 -8.28
C LYS A 569 9.24 -13.75 -7.09
N VAL A 570 8.60 -14.72 -6.47
CA VAL A 570 7.93 -14.56 -5.16
C VAL A 570 8.99 -14.26 -4.10
N ILE A 571 8.64 -13.41 -3.15
CA ILE A 571 9.49 -13.11 -2.01
C ILE A 571 9.44 -14.26 -1.02
N GLU A 572 10.57 -14.85 -0.78
CA GLU A 572 10.76 -15.91 0.22
C GLU A 572 12.13 -15.75 0.88
N MET A 573 12.18 -15.93 2.20
CA MET A 573 13.45 -15.99 2.92
C MET A 573 14.13 -17.31 2.62
N SER A 574 15.46 -17.30 2.53
CA SER A 574 16.25 -18.51 2.31
C SER A 574 16.21 -19.43 3.52
N GLU A 575 16.28 -20.74 3.28
CA GLU A 575 16.11 -21.74 4.35
C GLU A 575 17.22 -21.67 5.40
N ASP A 576 18.46 -21.39 5.00
CA ASP A 576 19.59 -21.21 5.91
C ASP A 576 19.38 -20.07 6.92
N ILE A 577 18.78 -18.95 6.49
CA ILE A 577 18.41 -17.84 7.39
C ILE A 577 17.25 -18.24 8.30
N LYS A 578 16.23 -18.91 7.76
CA LYS A 578 15.11 -19.43 8.59
C LYS A 578 15.60 -20.39 9.68
N GLU A 579 16.52 -21.29 9.34
CA GLU A 579 17.14 -22.21 10.30
C GLU A 579 17.94 -21.44 11.35
N THR A 580 18.82 -20.52 10.93
CA THR A 580 19.61 -19.67 11.83
C THR A 580 18.73 -18.92 12.83
N VAL A 581 17.68 -18.26 12.36
CA VAL A 581 16.76 -17.50 13.22
C VAL A 581 16.00 -18.46 14.15
N THR A 582 15.62 -19.65 13.68
CA THR A 582 14.93 -20.64 14.49
C THR A 582 15.81 -21.15 15.64
N GLU A 583 17.08 -21.47 15.37
CA GLU A 583 18.05 -21.92 16.38
C GLU A 583 18.30 -20.83 17.42
N ARG A 584 18.42 -19.59 16.99
CA ARG A 584 18.68 -18.42 17.83
C ARG A 584 17.42 -17.80 18.46
N TRP A 585 16.23 -18.30 18.15
CA TRP A 585 14.95 -17.66 18.55
C TRP A 585 14.87 -17.33 20.03
N LYS A 586 15.32 -18.25 20.90
CA LYS A 586 15.33 -18.04 22.36
C LYS A 586 16.29 -16.93 22.80
N GLU A 587 17.40 -16.73 22.08
CA GLU A 587 18.38 -15.68 22.36
C GLU A 587 17.80 -14.28 22.19
N TYR A 588 17.00 -14.08 21.15
CA TYR A 588 16.36 -12.76 20.88
C TYR A 588 15.33 -12.39 21.94
N TRP A 589 14.73 -13.38 22.62
CA TRP A 589 13.70 -13.14 23.62
C TRP A 589 14.23 -13.13 25.05
N GLN A 590 15.53 -13.36 25.28
CA GLN A 590 16.15 -13.18 26.59
C GLN A 590 16.13 -11.68 27.00
N THR A 591 15.77 -11.41 28.26
CA THR A 591 15.65 -10.05 28.82
C THR A 591 17.01 -9.48 29.25
#